data_4c7918da95d108dffd735f69e273c248
#
_entry.id   4c7918da95d108dffd735f69e273c248
#
_cell.length_a   1.000
_cell.length_b   1.000
_cell.length_c   1.000
_cell.angle_alpha   90.00
_cell.angle_beta   90.00
_cell.angle_gamma   90.00
#
_symmetry.space_group_name_H-M   'P 1'
#
loop_
_entity.id
_entity.type
_entity.pdbx_description
1 polymer ?
#
loop_
_entity_poly.entity_id
_entity_poly.type
_entity_poly.pdbx_seq_one_letter_code
_entity_poly.pdbx_strand_id
1 'polypeptide(L)'
;MNEAQTKHDLIEPALRKAGWGSVKGSRLRLEFPITKGRLIGQNRRATPLFADYVLEYKNRRIGVVEAKKRDLYYTDGVGQAKDYAERLDIRFTYATNGLKIYGIDMEEATEGDVSKYPTPDELWEMTYPTPKEDYKVEIADWKERLFSVPFEGRGGTWQPRYYQQNAIAKVLEAISEKKDRLLLTLATGTGKTAIAFQIAWKLFHAKWNLRRDGSRSPRILFLADRNILADQAFNSFNAFDEDALVRISPKEIKKKGKVPKNGSVFFTIFQTFMTNANQEEDEEDEKDEENEEENYSIAAEPAAKYNTDDFNFGQYPKDFFDLIIIDECHRGGSRDESSWRAIMEHFSPAVQLGLTATPKRDINGDTYDYFGEPVYSYKLKDGINDGFLTPFKVKEISTTIDEYVHTSGDEVDGEIEEGKTYSESDFNRI
;
A
#
# COMPACT_ATOMS: atom_id res chain seq x y z
N MET A 1 -17.63 29.64 -28.43
CA MET A 1 -17.99 28.26 -27.98
C MET A 1 -17.56 28.14 -26.53
N ASN A 2 -18.45 27.71 -25.63
CA ASN A 2 -18.07 27.50 -24.21
C ASN A 2 -17.22 26.22 -24.07
N GLU A 3 -16.66 25.96 -22.88
CA GLU A 3 -15.79 24.84 -22.66
C GLU A 3 -16.51 23.48 -22.82
N ALA A 4 -17.73 23.36 -22.30
CA ALA A 4 -18.53 22.13 -22.43
C ALA A 4 -18.83 21.80 -23.92
N GLN A 5 -19.17 22.83 -24.74
CA GLN A 5 -19.35 22.64 -26.17
C GLN A 5 -18.02 22.27 -26.84
N THR A 6 -16.90 22.87 -26.46
CA THR A 6 -15.58 22.53 -27.01
C THR A 6 -15.22 21.07 -26.69
N LYS A 7 -15.47 20.62 -25.46
CA LYS A 7 -15.29 19.23 -25.06
C LYS A 7 -16.12 18.28 -25.92
N HIS A 8 -17.42 18.53 -26.02
CA HIS A 8 -18.37 17.65 -26.72
C HIS A 8 -18.15 17.63 -28.22
N ASP A 9 -18.00 18.81 -28.87
CA ASP A 9 -18.05 18.91 -30.33
C ASP A 9 -16.69 18.71 -31.01
N LEU A 10 -15.57 18.96 -30.28
CA LEU A 10 -14.23 18.91 -30.86
C LEU A 10 -13.32 17.88 -30.22
N ILE A 11 -13.24 17.88 -28.89
CA ILE A 11 -12.23 17.08 -28.17
C ILE A 11 -12.63 15.61 -28.07
N GLU A 12 -13.86 15.31 -27.61
CA GLU A 12 -14.33 13.92 -27.51
C GLU A 12 -14.36 13.20 -28.88
N PRO A 13 -14.83 13.79 -29.95
CA PRO A 13 -14.78 13.15 -31.28
C PRO A 13 -13.33 12.84 -31.72
N ALA A 14 -12.38 13.74 -31.43
CA ALA A 14 -10.97 13.53 -31.76
C ALA A 14 -10.35 12.37 -30.94
N LEU A 15 -10.65 12.29 -29.64
CA LEU A 15 -10.22 11.19 -28.78
C LEU A 15 -10.85 9.86 -29.20
N ARG A 16 -12.15 9.84 -29.51
CA ARG A 16 -12.83 8.63 -30.02
C ARG A 16 -12.31 8.20 -31.38
N LYS A 17 -11.98 9.14 -32.27
CA LYS A 17 -11.34 8.85 -33.56
C LYS A 17 -9.95 8.21 -33.37
N ALA A 18 -9.22 8.58 -32.32
CA ALA A 18 -7.97 7.93 -31.96
C ALA A 18 -8.16 6.54 -31.30
N GLY A 19 -9.41 6.11 -31.06
CA GLY A 19 -9.74 4.78 -30.53
C GLY A 19 -10.08 4.74 -29.04
N TRP A 20 -10.01 5.87 -28.34
CA TRP A 20 -10.30 5.93 -26.90
C TRP A 20 -11.78 5.64 -26.61
N GLY A 21 -12.02 4.62 -25.76
CA GLY A 21 -13.36 4.12 -25.45
C GLY A 21 -13.97 3.18 -26.51
N SER A 22 -13.26 2.93 -27.64
CA SER A 22 -13.70 2.02 -28.71
C SER A 22 -12.80 0.79 -28.84
N VAL A 23 -11.48 0.95 -28.67
CA VAL A 23 -10.55 -0.16 -28.66
C VAL A 23 -10.79 -1.01 -27.39
N LYS A 24 -10.79 -2.33 -27.54
CA LYS A 24 -11.00 -3.26 -26.42
C LYS A 24 -9.96 -3.01 -25.31
N GLY A 25 -10.44 -2.83 -24.09
CA GLY A 25 -9.58 -2.53 -22.92
C GLY A 25 -9.26 -1.05 -22.75
N SER A 26 -9.63 -0.17 -23.70
CA SER A 26 -9.51 1.27 -23.55
C SER A 26 -10.77 1.89 -22.92
N ARG A 27 -10.58 2.94 -22.13
CA ARG A 27 -11.67 3.73 -21.55
C ARG A 27 -11.33 5.21 -21.61
N LEU A 28 -12.31 6.01 -21.93
CA LEU A 28 -12.26 7.47 -21.82
C LEU A 28 -13.05 7.89 -20.59
N ARG A 29 -12.35 8.33 -19.52
CA ARG A 29 -12.99 8.80 -18.31
C ARG A 29 -13.17 10.31 -18.39
N LEU A 30 -14.41 10.75 -18.28
CA LEU A 30 -14.81 12.15 -18.32
C LEU A 30 -14.91 12.68 -16.89
N GLU A 31 -14.49 13.94 -16.66
CA GLU A 31 -14.58 14.62 -15.37
C GLU A 31 -14.09 13.73 -14.22
N PHE A 32 -12.86 13.21 -14.39
CA PHE A 32 -12.30 12.24 -13.47
C PHE A 32 -11.97 12.88 -12.11
N PRO A 33 -12.58 12.45 -11.00
CA PRO A 33 -12.34 13.04 -9.69
C PRO A 33 -10.96 12.66 -9.14
N ILE A 34 -10.10 13.65 -8.93
CA ILE A 34 -8.77 13.47 -8.33
C ILE A 34 -8.86 13.66 -6.82
N THR A 35 -9.37 14.81 -6.35
CA THR A 35 -9.46 15.13 -4.92
C THR A 35 -10.88 15.50 -4.51
N LYS A 36 -11.15 15.39 -3.20
CA LYS A 36 -12.43 15.86 -2.62
C LYS A 36 -12.38 17.31 -2.16
N GLY A 37 -11.21 17.96 -2.22
CA GLY A 37 -10.94 19.24 -1.62
C GLY A 37 -10.80 19.19 -0.09
N ARG A 38 -9.78 19.90 0.43
CA ARG A 38 -9.47 19.97 1.87
C ARG A 38 -10.67 20.51 2.66
N LEU A 39 -10.89 19.97 3.86
CA LEU A 39 -11.84 20.56 4.83
C LEU A 39 -11.28 21.88 5.39
N ILE A 40 -12.04 22.98 5.22
CA ILE A 40 -11.61 24.34 5.62
C ILE A 40 -12.30 24.78 6.92
N GLY A 41 -13.25 24.01 7.43
CA GLY A 41 -14.01 24.27 8.66
C GLY A 41 -15.51 24.21 8.42
N GLN A 42 -16.31 24.02 9.48
CA GLN A 42 -17.78 23.98 9.44
C GLN A 42 -18.39 23.23 8.25
N ASN A 43 -17.89 22.04 7.94
CA ASN A 43 -18.29 21.23 6.78
C ASN A 43 -18.04 21.85 5.40
N ARG A 44 -17.25 22.92 5.29
CA ARG A 44 -16.84 23.48 4.01
C ARG A 44 -15.58 22.77 3.49
N ARG A 45 -15.56 22.56 2.18
CA ARG A 45 -14.39 22.02 1.48
C ARG A 45 -13.82 23.05 0.51
N ALA A 46 -12.52 23.00 0.27
CA ALA A 46 -11.90 23.64 -0.88
C ALA A 46 -12.44 23.01 -2.17
N THR A 47 -12.22 23.68 -3.30
CA THR A 47 -12.64 23.17 -4.60
C THR A 47 -12.01 21.81 -4.86
N PRO A 48 -12.81 20.78 -5.16
CA PRO A 48 -12.29 19.48 -5.58
C PRO A 48 -11.59 19.59 -6.95
N LEU A 49 -10.63 18.74 -7.20
CA LEU A 49 -9.93 18.66 -8.48
C LEU A 49 -10.52 17.56 -9.34
N PHE A 50 -10.76 17.88 -10.60
CA PHE A 50 -11.19 16.95 -11.64
C PHE A 50 -10.30 17.12 -12.86
N ALA A 51 -9.86 16.01 -13.44
CA ALA A 51 -9.26 16.04 -14.76
C ALA A 51 -10.38 15.92 -15.81
N ASP A 52 -10.32 16.76 -16.85
CA ASP A 52 -11.35 16.74 -17.92
C ASP A 52 -11.47 15.37 -18.56
N TYR A 53 -10.34 14.78 -18.92
CA TYR A 53 -10.28 13.41 -19.45
C TYR A 53 -9.10 12.64 -18.87
N VAL A 54 -9.33 11.37 -18.50
CA VAL A 54 -8.30 10.41 -18.22
C VAL A 54 -8.40 9.25 -19.20
N LEU A 55 -7.29 8.93 -19.83
CA LEU A 55 -7.13 7.88 -20.81
C LEU A 55 -6.67 6.61 -20.11
N GLU A 56 -7.55 5.61 -20.05
CA GLU A 56 -7.24 4.30 -19.44
C GLU A 56 -7.08 3.24 -20.53
N TYR A 57 -6.04 2.43 -20.42
CA TYR A 57 -5.83 1.25 -21.25
C TYR A 57 -5.28 0.10 -20.41
N LYS A 58 -5.76 -1.13 -20.65
CA LYS A 58 -5.38 -2.33 -19.86
C LYS A 58 -5.48 -2.10 -18.35
N ASN A 59 -6.55 -1.43 -17.91
CA ASN A 59 -6.82 -1.02 -16.51
C ASN A 59 -5.73 -0.12 -15.87
N ARG A 60 -4.92 0.54 -16.69
CA ARG A 60 -3.92 1.53 -16.28
C ARG A 60 -4.28 2.90 -16.86
N ARG A 61 -4.17 3.94 -16.07
CA ARG A 61 -4.24 5.33 -16.54
C ARG A 61 -2.91 5.66 -17.19
N ILE A 62 -2.93 6.07 -18.45
CA ILE A 62 -1.71 6.34 -19.23
C ILE A 62 -1.72 7.71 -19.91
N GLY A 63 -2.80 8.47 -19.80
CA GLY A 63 -2.87 9.82 -20.33
C GLY A 63 -3.88 10.68 -19.58
N VAL A 64 -3.62 11.99 -19.56
CA VAL A 64 -4.54 13.05 -19.11
C VAL A 64 -4.70 14.06 -20.22
N VAL A 65 -5.92 14.58 -20.40
CA VAL A 65 -6.20 15.68 -21.32
C VAL A 65 -6.92 16.79 -20.55
N GLU A 66 -6.37 17.97 -20.57
CA GLU A 66 -6.98 19.19 -20.02
C GLU A 66 -7.55 20.04 -21.16
N ALA A 67 -8.80 20.41 -21.04
CA ALA A 67 -9.54 21.14 -22.03
C ALA A 67 -9.67 22.62 -21.67
N LYS A 68 -9.61 23.47 -22.68
CA LYS A 68 -9.91 24.91 -22.57
C LYS A 68 -10.95 25.30 -23.60
N LYS A 69 -11.61 26.44 -23.38
CA LYS A 69 -12.53 27.01 -24.36
C LYS A 69 -11.80 27.20 -25.68
N ARG A 70 -12.52 26.98 -26.79
CA ARG A 70 -11.99 27.11 -28.15
C ARG A 70 -11.23 28.42 -28.41
N ASP A 71 -11.70 29.52 -27.81
CA ASP A 71 -11.20 30.88 -28.04
C ASP A 71 -10.02 31.26 -27.13
N LEU A 72 -9.61 30.37 -26.20
CA LEU A 72 -8.42 30.49 -25.37
C LEU A 72 -7.20 29.84 -26.05
N TYR A 73 -6.02 30.20 -25.59
CA TYR A 73 -4.82 29.51 -26.02
C TYR A 73 -4.85 28.04 -25.53
N TYR A 74 -4.51 27.13 -26.42
CA TYR A 74 -4.50 25.70 -26.11
C TYR A 74 -3.45 25.33 -25.05
N THR A 75 -2.42 26.18 -24.85
CA THR A 75 -1.40 26.01 -23.81
C THR A 75 -1.78 26.58 -22.43
N ASP A 76 -2.91 27.29 -22.32
CA ASP A 76 -3.37 27.83 -21.02
C ASP A 76 -3.67 26.74 -19.98
N GLY A 77 -3.93 25.50 -20.44
CA GLY A 77 -4.17 24.32 -19.63
C GLY A 77 -2.91 23.55 -19.20
N VAL A 78 -1.72 23.89 -19.70
CA VAL A 78 -0.49 23.10 -19.50
C VAL A 78 -0.15 22.91 -18.01
N GLY A 79 -0.21 23.97 -17.21
CA GLY A 79 0.07 23.88 -15.78
C GLY A 79 -0.86 22.92 -15.05
N GLN A 80 -2.16 22.96 -15.34
CA GLN A 80 -3.15 22.02 -14.78
C GLN A 80 -2.93 20.60 -15.27
N ALA A 81 -2.66 20.43 -16.57
CA ALA A 81 -2.39 19.13 -17.15
C ALA A 81 -1.18 18.44 -16.51
N LYS A 82 -0.10 19.19 -16.25
CA LYS A 82 1.10 18.71 -15.53
C LYS A 82 0.78 18.34 -14.07
N ASP A 83 0.07 19.20 -13.31
CA ASP A 83 -0.32 18.90 -11.93
C ASP A 83 -1.19 17.62 -11.83
N TYR A 84 -2.11 17.45 -12.76
CA TYR A 84 -2.94 16.23 -12.79
C TYR A 84 -2.15 14.98 -13.18
N ALA A 85 -1.24 15.10 -14.14
CA ALA A 85 -0.38 13.99 -14.55
C ALA A 85 0.54 13.54 -13.41
N GLU A 86 1.16 14.49 -12.69
CA GLU A 86 1.99 14.21 -11.51
C GLU A 86 1.19 13.50 -10.41
N ARG A 87 0.00 14.01 -10.04
CA ARG A 87 -0.85 13.39 -9.03
C ARG A 87 -1.30 11.98 -9.40
N LEU A 88 -1.64 11.78 -10.66
CA LEU A 88 -2.14 10.50 -11.17
C LEU A 88 -1.03 9.52 -11.54
N ASP A 89 0.22 9.90 -11.41
CA ASP A 89 1.40 9.11 -11.82
C ASP A 89 1.31 8.70 -13.30
N ILE A 90 1.10 9.70 -14.16
CA ILE A 90 0.93 9.53 -15.61
C ILE A 90 2.05 10.25 -16.34
N ARG A 91 2.71 9.53 -17.25
CA ARG A 91 3.82 10.07 -18.05
C ARG A 91 3.35 11.09 -19.09
N PHE A 92 2.29 10.79 -19.82
CA PHE A 92 1.86 11.64 -20.93
C PHE A 92 0.63 12.46 -20.60
N THR A 93 0.70 13.77 -20.86
CA THR A 93 -0.44 14.65 -20.67
C THR A 93 -0.59 15.63 -21.85
N TYR A 94 -1.81 16.13 -22.02
CA TYR A 94 -2.17 16.97 -23.17
C TYR A 94 -3.00 18.16 -22.68
N ALA A 95 -2.72 19.34 -23.28
CA ALA A 95 -3.57 20.51 -23.17
C ALA A 95 -4.17 20.84 -24.55
N THR A 96 -5.44 21.26 -24.60
CA THR A 96 -6.12 21.50 -25.87
C THR A 96 -7.26 22.51 -25.76
N ASN A 97 -7.53 23.23 -26.84
CA ASN A 97 -8.75 24.02 -27.04
C ASN A 97 -9.66 23.43 -28.14
N GLY A 98 -9.44 22.17 -28.52
CA GLY A 98 -10.16 21.49 -29.57
C GLY A 98 -9.68 21.80 -31.00
N LEU A 99 -8.87 22.83 -31.21
CA LEU A 99 -8.27 23.15 -32.50
C LEU A 99 -6.83 22.73 -32.61
N LYS A 100 -6.10 22.82 -31.51
CA LYS A 100 -4.70 22.42 -31.38
C LYS A 100 -4.50 21.58 -30.13
N ILE A 101 -3.51 20.74 -30.18
CA ILE A 101 -3.14 19.83 -29.07
C ILE A 101 -1.68 20.10 -28.74
N TYR A 102 -1.40 20.31 -27.45
CA TYR A 102 -0.07 20.41 -26.89
C TYR A 102 0.22 19.17 -26.07
N GLY A 103 1.22 18.39 -26.45
CA GLY A 103 1.61 17.16 -25.77
C GLY A 103 2.80 17.38 -24.88
N ILE A 104 2.83 16.68 -23.74
CA ILE A 104 3.88 16.78 -22.73
C ILE A 104 4.26 15.36 -22.30
N ASP A 105 5.55 15.03 -22.35
CA ASP A 105 6.14 13.87 -21.73
C ASP A 105 6.77 14.31 -20.39
N MET A 106 6.17 13.86 -19.28
CA MET A 106 6.59 14.25 -17.92
C MET A 106 7.92 13.60 -17.51
N GLU A 107 8.29 12.48 -18.14
CA GLU A 107 9.51 11.74 -17.83
C GLU A 107 10.72 12.31 -18.57
N GLU A 108 10.58 12.54 -19.89
CA GLU A 108 11.65 13.07 -20.74
C GLU A 108 11.72 14.62 -20.71
N ALA A 109 10.77 15.25 -20.02
CA ALA A 109 10.62 16.71 -19.97
C ALA A 109 10.54 17.36 -21.35
N THR A 110 9.97 16.67 -22.35
CA THR A 110 9.77 17.18 -23.71
C THR A 110 8.32 17.58 -23.92
N GLU A 111 8.09 18.67 -24.60
CA GLU A 111 6.75 19.19 -24.86
C GLU A 111 6.65 19.94 -26.20
N GLY A 112 5.49 19.93 -26.81
CA GLY A 112 5.26 20.62 -28.09
C GLY A 112 3.91 20.30 -28.73
N ASP A 113 3.70 20.94 -29.89
CA ASP A 113 2.49 20.72 -30.68
C ASP A 113 2.45 19.28 -31.24
N VAL A 114 1.29 18.63 -31.11
CA VAL A 114 1.02 17.32 -31.71
C VAL A 114 -0.17 17.41 -32.65
N SER A 115 -0.10 16.71 -33.77
CA SER A 115 -1.12 16.77 -34.82
C SER A 115 -2.38 15.96 -34.52
N LYS A 116 -2.27 14.92 -33.66
CA LYS A 116 -3.36 14.00 -33.27
C LYS A 116 -3.06 13.39 -31.92
N TYR A 117 -4.09 12.90 -31.23
CA TYR A 117 -3.89 12.04 -30.06
C TYR A 117 -3.34 10.68 -30.49
N PRO A 118 -2.43 10.07 -29.71
CA PRO A 118 -2.01 8.69 -29.95
C PRO A 118 -3.19 7.74 -29.70
N THR A 119 -3.19 6.61 -30.40
CA THR A 119 -4.09 5.49 -30.12
C THR A 119 -3.76 4.85 -28.76
N PRO A 120 -4.67 4.04 -28.17
CA PRO A 120 -4.38 3.32 -26.94
C PRO A 120 -3.10 2.47 -27.01
N ASP A 121 -2.88 1.78 -28.14
CA ASP A 121 -1.67 0.95 -28.32
C ASP A 121 -0.41 1.78 -28.51
N GLU A 122 -0.48 2.88 -29.29
CA GLU A 122 0.65 3.81 -29.43
C GLU A 122 1.04 4.42 -28.08
N LEU A 123 0.07 4.89 -27.28
CA LEU A 123 0.34 5.50 -25.98
C LEU A 123 0.84 4.46 -24.96
N TRP A 124 0.37 3.22 -25.04
CA TRP A 124 0.88 2.12 -24.23
C TRP A 124 2.35 1.83 -24.55
N GLU A 125 2.69 1.70 -25.82
CA GLU A 125 4.07 1.46 -26.26
C GLU A 125 5.02 2.62 -25.91
N MET A 126 4.52 3.87 -25.98
CA MET A 126 5.28 5.05 -25.54
C MET A 126 5.50 5.02 -24.03
N THR A 127 4.53 4.56 -23.23
CA THR A 127 4.62 4.50 -21.77
C THR A 127 5.45 3.29 -21.31
N TYR A 128 5.25 2.16 -21.95
CA TYR A 128 5.87 0.88 -21.64
C TYR A 128 6.48 0.27 -22.90
N PRO A 129 7.58 0.83 -23.39
CA PRO A 129 8.19 0.37 -24.64
C PRO A 129 8.59 -1.10 -24.55
N THR A 130 8.29 -1.86 -25.60
CA THR A 130 8.63 -3.29 -25.70
C THR A 130 10.16 -3.44 -25.74
N PRO A 131 10.78 -4.07 -24.75
CA PRO A 131 12.24 -4.20 -24.68
C PRO A 131 12.73 -5.15 -25.77
N LYS A 132 13.98 -4.92 -26.22
CA LYS A 132 14.65 -5.79 -27.19
C LYS A 132 15.38 -6.98 -26.55
N GLU A 133 15.62 -6.93 -25.25
CA GLU A 133 16.38 -7.93 -24.50
C GLU A 133 15.41 -8.95 -23.86
N ASP A 134 15.66 -10.24 -24.04
CA ASP A 134 14.75 -11.32 -23.62
C ASP A 134 14.31 -11.24 -22.16
N TYR A 135 15.21 -10.95 -21.23
CA TYR A 135 14.85 -10.84 -19.83
C TYR A 135 13.95 -9.62 -19.50
N LYS A 136 14.07 -8.54 -20.30
CA LYS A 136 13.20 -7.36 -20.17
C LYS A 136 11.84 -7.60 -20.82
N VAL A 137 11.77 -8.48 -21.84
CA VAL A 137 10.49 -8.92 -22.43
C VAL A 137 9.66 -9.64 -21.39
N GLU A 138 10.24 -10.57 -20.62
CA GLU A 138 9.53 -11.24 -19.51
C GLU A 138 8.96 -10.22 -18.49
N ILE A 139 9.73 -9.18 -18.15
CA ILE A 139 9.29 -8.12 -17.24
C ILE A 139 8.09 -7.37 -17.83
N ALA A 140 8.16 -7.00 -19.10
CA ALA A 140 7.09 -6.27 -19.79
C ALA A 140 5.81 -7.12 -19.88
N ASP A 141 5.93 -8.41 -20.21
CA ASP A 141 4.81 -9.35 -20.29
C ASP A 141 4.12 -9.51 -18.93
N TRP A 142 4.89 -9.66 -17.83
CA TRP A 142 4.31 -9.74 -16.50
C TRP A 142 3.68 -8.42 -16.07
N LYS A 143 4.29 -7.27 -16.39
CA LYS A 143 3.73 -5.94 -16.12
C LYS A 143 2.36 -5.79 -16.81
N GLU A 144 2.28 -6.09 -18.11
CA GLU A 144 1.03 -6.05 -18.85
C GLU A 144 -0.02 -7.00 -18.28
N ARG A 145 0.36 -8.24 -17.99
CA ARG A 145 -0.52 -9.26 -17.44
C ARG A 145 -1.11 -8.86 -16.09
N LEU A 146 -0.28 -8.31 -15.19
CA LEU A 146 -0.71 -7.84 -13.87
C LEU A 146 -1.67 -6.64 -13.96
N PHE A 147 -1.38 -5.68 -14.84
CA PHE A 147 -2.26 -4.53 -15.05
C PHE A 147 -3.58 -4.92 -15.70
N SER A 148 -3.57 -5.85 -16.63
CA SER A 148 -4.77 -6.30 -17.36
C SER A 148 -5.84 -6.93 -16.46
N VAL A 149 -5.48 -7.43 -15.25
CA VAL A 149 -6.46 -7.88 -14.28
C VAL A 149 -7.26 -6.67 -13.77
N PRO A 150 -8.61 -6.64 -13.89
CA PRO A 150 -9.41 -5.54 -13.38
C PRO A 150 -9.36 -5.47 -11.86
N PHE A 151 -9.60 -4.27 -11.31
CA PHE A 151 -9.83 -4.11 -9.88
C PHE A 151 -11.11 -4.81 -9.47
N GLU A 152 -11.11 -5.46 -8.31
CA GLU A 152 -12.34 -5.97 -7.71
C GLU A 152 -13.14 -4.81 -7.13
N GLY A 153 -14.34 -4.62 -7.64
CA GLY A 153 -15.20 -3.46 -7.38
C GLY A 153 -16.36 -3.74 -6.43
N ARG A 154 -16.42 -4.90 -5.76
CA ARG A 154 -17.52 -5.28 -4.86
C ARG A 154 -18.89 -5.03 -5.52
N GLY A 155 -19.08 -5.61 -6.70
CA GLY A 155 -20.31 -5.41 -7.47
C GLY A 155 -20.49 -4.00 -8.04
N GLY A 156 -19.40 -3.25 -8.24
CA GLY A 156 -19.40 -1.90 -8.81
C GLY A 156 -19.57 -0.76 -7.78
N THR A 157 -19.69 -1.10 -6.49
CA THR A 157 -19.89 -0.10 -5.41
C THR A 157 -18.59 0.54 -4.92
N TRP A 158 -17.44 -0.06 -5.22
CA TRP A 158 -16.14 0.42 -4.78
C TRP A 158 -15.21 0.67 -5.98
N GLN A 159 -14.52 1.79 -5.93
CA GLN A 159 -13.45 2.12 -6.84
C GLN A 159 -12.25 2.65 -6.06
N PRO A 160 -11.02 2.26 -6.42
CA PRO A 160 -9.84 2.74 -5.74
C PRO A 160 -9.65 4.24 -6.00
N ARG A 161 -9.28 4.97 -4.95
CA ARG A 161 -8.86 6.37 -5.06
C ARG A 161 -7.57 6.45 -5.88
N TYR A 162 -7.27 7.64 -6.42
CA TYR A 162 -6.12 7.80 -7.31
C TYR A 162 -4.80 7.32 -6.68
N TYR A 163 -4.54 7.69 -5.42
CA TYR A 163 -3.32 7.30 -4.71
C TYR A 163 -3.26 5.79 -4.40
N GLN A 164 -4.43 5.15 -4.19
CA GLN A 164 -4.50 3.69 -4.03
C GLN A 164 -4.12 2.99 -5.34
N GLN A 165 -4.61 3.50 -6.47
CA GLN A 165 -4.21 2.97 -7.79
C GLN A 165 -2.72 3.16 -8.04
N ASN A 166 -2.15 4.34 -7.69
CA ASN A 166 -0.72 4.59 -7.81
C ASN A 166 0.08 3.60 -6.95
N ALA A 167 -0.28 3.43 -5.67
CA ALA A 167 0.38 2.49 -4.77
C ALA A 167 0.36 1.06 -5.32
N ILE A 168 -0.82 0.58 -5.77
CA ILE A 168 -0.97 -0.76 -6.34
C ILE A 168 -0.11 -0.91 -7.60
N ALA A 169 -0.13 0.09 -8.49
CA ALA A 169 0.64 0.05 -9.71
C ALA A 169 2.15 -0.01 -9.45
N LYS A 170 2.67 0.83 -8.55
CA LYS A 170 4.10 0.84 -8.20
C LYS A 170 4.57 -0.49 -7.58
N VAL A 171 3.73 -1.13 -6.76
CA VAL A 171 4.03 -2.47 -6.23
C VAL A 171 4.06 -3.51 -7.35
N LEU A 172 3.07 -3.52 -8.25
CA LEU A 172 3.03 -4.47 -9.35
C LEU A 172 4.17 -4.26 -10.35
N GLU A 173 4.56 -3.02 -10.62
CA GLU A 173 5.76 -2.68 -11.40
C GLU A 173 7.01 -3.26 -10.74
N ALA A 174 7.22 -2.98 -9.47
CA ALA A 174 8.36 -3.48 -8.71
C ALA A 174 8.43 -5.02 -8.67
N ILE A 175 7.29 -5.69 -8.48
CA ILE A 175 7.20 -7.17 -8.56
C ILE A 175 7.56 -7.66 -9.97
N SER A 176 7.07 -6.99 -11.02
CA SER A 176 7.42 -7.37 -12.40
C SER A 176 8.91 -7.22 -12.66
N GLU A 177 9.56 -6.23 -12.07
CA GLU A 177 11.00 -5.94 -12.12
C GLU A 177 11.86 -6.84 -11.23
N LYS A 178 11.27 -7.86 -10.61
CA LYS A 178 11.95 -8.83 -9.73
C LYS A 178 12.54 -8.22 -8.46
N LYS A 179 11.92 -7.15 -7.92
CA LYS A 179 12.28 -6.63 -6.61
C LYS A 179 11.70 -7.53 -5.52
N ASP A 180 12.53 -7.90 -4.56
CA ASP A 180 12.17 -8.86 -3.51
C ASP A 180 11.62 -8.18 -2.26
N ARG A 181 12.01 -6.92 -2.00
CA ARG A 181 11.59 -6.17 -0.82
C ARG A 181 10.98 -4.84 -1.24
N LEU A 182 9.79 -4.56 -0.73
CA LEU A 182 8.97 -3.42 -1.14
C LEU A 182 8.39 -2.75 0.09
N LEU A 183 8.38 -1.41 0.10
CA LEU A 183 7.78 -0.63 1.17
C LEU A 183 6.71 0.30 0.59
N LEU A 184 5.54 0.32 1.23
CA LEU A 184 4.51 1.34 1.04
C LEU A 184 4.36 2.16 2.31
N THR A 185 4.57 3.46 2.20
CA THR A 185 4.32 4.39 3.31
C THR A 185 3.00 5.12 3.08
N LEU A 186 1.98 4.74 3.85
CA LEU A 186 0.62 5.22 3.67
C LEU A 186 0.02 5.62 5.02
N ALA A 187 -0.45 6.86 5.14
CA ALA A 187 -1.06 7.34 6.37
C ALA A 187 -2.21 6.45 6.84
N THR A 188 -2.45 6.43 8.15
CA THR A 188 -3.61 5.72 8.74
C THR A 188 -4.92 6.23 8.13
N GLY A 189 -5.87 5.34 7.87
CA GLY A 189 -7.16 5.68 7.24
C GLY A 189 -7.13 5.82 5.70
N THR A 190 -5.99 5.58 5.05
CA THR A 190 -5.88 5.60 3.58
C THR A 190 -6.33 4.31 2.90
N GLY A 191 -6.62 3.27 3.67
CA GLY A 191 -7.10 1.98 3.17
C GLY A 191 -5.98 1.01 2.79
N LYS A 192 -4.94 0.90 3.62
CA LYS A 192 -3.82 -0.05 3.43
C LYS A 192 -4.31 -1.48 3.15
N THR A 193 -5.27 -1.98 3.92
CA THR A 193 -5.85 -3.32 3.74
C THR A 193 -6.54 -3.48 2.37
N ALA A 194 -7.24 -2.43 1.89
CA ALA A 194 -7.85 -2.48 0.56
C ALA A 194 -6.79 -2.48 -0.56
N ILE A 195 -5.67 -1.79 -0.38
CA ILE A 195 -4.53 -1.82 -1.30
C ILE A 195 -3.91 -3.22 -1.32
N ALA A 196 -3.65 -3.80 -0.13
CA ALA A 196 -3.15 -5.17 0.01
C ALA A 196 -4.05 -6.20 -0.67
N PHE A 197 -5.37 -6.08 -0.44
CA PHE A 197 -6.37 -6.90 -1.11
C PHE A 197 -6.27 -6.82 -2.64
N GLN A 198 -6.21 -5.62 -3.20
CA GLN A 198 -6.15 -5.44 -4.66
C GLN A 198 -4.83 -5.96 -5.27
N ILE A 199 -3.72 -5.83 -4.56
CA ILE A 199 -2.44 -6.43 -4.97
C ILE A 199 -2.58 -7.95 -5.00
N ALA A 200 -3.07 -8.56 -3.91
CA ALA A 200 -3.30 -10.00 -3.82
C ALA A 200 -4.25 -10.48 -4.93
N TRP A 201 -5.36 -9.76 -5.15
CA TRP A 201 -6.34 -10.05 -6.20
C TRP A 201 -5.72 -10.09 -7.60
N LYS A 202 -4.95 -9.06 -7.94
CA LYS A 202 -4.31 -8.97 -9.26
C LYS A 202 -3.25 -10.05 -9.47
N LEU A 203 -2.44 -10.33 -8.47
CA LEU A 203 -1.44 -11.41 -8.52
C LEU A 203 -2.11 -12.79 -8.65
N PHE A 204 -3.21 -13.03 -7.90
CA PHE A 204 -3.94 -14.27 -7.92
C PHE A 204 -4.56 -14.55 -9.30
N HIS A 205 -5.28 -13.60 -9.86
CA HIS A 205 -5.95 -13.74 -11.16
C HIS A 205 -4.97 -13.73 -12.34
N ALA A 206 -3.81 -13.06 -12.21
CA ALA A 206 -2.75 -13.17 -13.17
C ALA A 206 -2.00 -14.51 -13.09
N LYS A 207 -2.27 -15.34 -12.06
CA LYS A 207 -1.50 -16.56 -11.75
C LYS A 207 0.01 -16.28 -11.62
N TRP A 208 0.34 -15.14 -11.01
CA TRP A 208 1.74 -14.83 -10.74
C TRP A 208 2.24 -15.74 -9.60
N ASN A 209 3.44 -16.26 -9.72
CA ASN A 209 4.14 -17.02 -8.69
C ASN A 209 5.65 -16.75 -8.81
N LEU A 210 6.45 -17.16 -7.84
CA LEU A 210 7.91 -16.92 -7.86
C LEU A 210 8.60 -17.53 -9.07
N ARG A 211 8.08 -18.65 -9.62
CA ARG A 211 8.64 -19.27 -10.84
C ARG A 211 8.29 -18.53 -12.11
N ARG A 212 7.31 -17.61 -12.05
CA ARG A 212 6.81 -16.82 -13.19
C ARG A 212 6.34 -17.65 -14.37
N ASP A 213 5.89 -18.88 -14.11
CA ASP A 213 5.44 -19.82 -15.14
C ASP A 213 3.92 -19.76 -15.39
N GLY A 214 3.17 -19.03 -14.54
CA GLY A 214 1.71 -18.93 -14.65
C GLY A 214 0.97 -20.24 -14.39
N SER A 215 1.64 -21.26 -13.85
CA SER A 215 1.08 -22.60 -13.63
C SER A 215 0.04 -22.65 -12.51
N ARG A 216 0.15 -21.75 -11.53
CA ARG A 216 -0.75 -21.66 -10.37
C ARG A 216 -0.89 -20.22 -9.88
N SER A 217 -1.95 -19.98 -9.13
CA SER A 217 -2.07 -18.74 -8.34
C SER A 217 -1.05 -18.70 -7.20
N PRO A 218 -0.66 -17.51 -6.72
CA PRO A 218 0.32 -17.37 -5.64
C PRO A 218 -0.21 -17.89 -4.30
N ARG A 219 0.72 -18.30 -3.44
CA ARG A 219 0.49 -18.42 -2.01
C ARG A 219 0.93 -17.13 -1.33
N ILE A 220 -0.03 -16.44 -0.73
CA ILE A 220 0.17 -15.12 -0.13
C ILE A 220 0.01 -15.25 1.38
N LEU A 221 0.97 -14.77 2.15
CA LEU A 221 0.86 -14.63 3.58
C LEU A 221 0.55 -13.17 3.93
N PHE A 222 -0.52 -12.93 4.69
CA PHE A 222 -0.81 -11.66 5.32
C PHE A 222 -0.46 -11.76 6.81
N LEU A 223 0.55 -11.02 7.22
CA LEU A 223 1.09 -11.04 8.56
C LEU A 223 0.73 -9.73 9.27
N ALA A 224 -0.09 -9.82 10.33
CA ALA A 224 -0.56 -8.70 11.11
C ALA A 224 0.08 -8.67 12.50
N ASP A 225 0.02 -7.51 13.15
CA ASP A 225 0.50 -7.31 14.52
C ASP A 225 -0.46 -7.92 15.56
N ARG A 226 -1.77 -7.79 15.33
CA ARG A 226 -2.81 -8.23 16.28
C ARG A 226 -3.89 -9.09 15.63
N ASN A 227 -4.53 -9.98 16.42
CA ASN A 227 -5.60 -10.85 15.95
C ASN A 227 -6.75 -10.08 15.30
N ILE A 228 -7.21 -8.98 15.90
CA ILE A 228 -8.27 -8.13 15.35
C ILE A 228 -7.93 -7.63 13.94
N LEU A 229 -6.68 -7.24 13.70
CA LEU A 229 -6.23 -6.77 12.38
C LEU A 229 -6.17 -7.92 11.36
N ALA A 230 -5.72 -9.11 11.79
CA ALA A 230 -5.71 -10.28 10.94
C ALA A 230 -7.14 -10.73 10.56
N ASP A 231 -8.09 -10.66 11.50
CA ASP A 231 -9.49 -11.01 11.26
C ASP A 231 -10.20 -9.97 10.38
N GLN A 232 -9.92 -8.67 10.58
CA GLN A 232 -10.41 -7.61 9.69
C GLN A 232 -9.87 -7.77 8.27
N ALA A 233 -8.59 -8.11 8.12
CA ALA A 233 -8.00 -8.37 6.83
C ALA A 233 -8.64 -9.61 6.18
N PHE A 234 -8.77 -10.73 6.90
CA PHE A 234 -9.44 -11.94 6.44
C PHE A 234 -10.85 -11.65 5.90
N ASN A 235 -11.67 -10.94 6.70
CA ASN A 235 -13.01 -10.54 6.30
C ASN A 235 -13.06 -9.59 5.09
N SER A 236 -12.02 -8.77 4.91
CA SER A 236 -11.92 -7.85 3.77
C SER A 236 -11.62 -8.56 2.45
N PHE A 237 -11.15 -9.81 2.50
CA PHE A 237 -10.79 -10.63 1.34
C PHE A 237 -11.94 -11.55 0.87
N ASN A 238 -13.16 -11.28 1.28
CA ASN A 238 -14.35 -12.09 1.01
C ASN A 238 -14.75 -12.23 -0.48
N ALA A 239 -14.08 -11.54 -1.40
CA ALA A 239 -14.27 -11.73 -2.85
C ALA A 239 -13.47 -12.93 -3.40
N PHE A 240 -12.52 -13.46 -2.64
CA PHE A 240 -11.89 -14.75 -2.94
C PHE A 240 -12.82 -15.90 -2.55
N ASP A 241 -12.67 -17.04 -3.22
CA ASP A 241 -13.38 -18.25 -2.83
C ASP A 241 -13.00 -18.65 -1.39
N GLU A 242 -13.99 -19.17 -0.62
CA GLU A 242 -13.79 -19.48 0.82
C GLU A 242 -12.65 -20.47 1.05
N ASP A 243 -12.47 -21.44 0.17
CA ASP A 243 -11.40 -22.44 0.24
C ASP A 243 -10.01 -21.90 -0.14
N ALA A 244 -9.95 -20.71 -0.74
CA ALA A 244 -8.71 -20.00 -1.01
C ALA A 244 -8.17 -19.28 0.23
N LEU A 245 -9.04 -18.96 1.22
CA LEU A 245 -8.68 -18.19 2.41
C LEU A 245 -8.40 -19.09 3.60
N VAL A 246 -7.30 -18.88 4.29
CA VAL A 246 -6.89 -19.69 5.45
C VAL A 246 -6.51 -18.78 6.62
N ARG A 247 -7.22 -18.90 7.74
CA ARG A 247 -6.82 -18.29 9.01
C ARG A 247 -5.92 -19.29 9.76
N ILE A 248 -4.67 -18.89 10.00
CA ILE A 248 -3.74 -19.67 10.83
C ILE A 248 -3.86 -19.13 12.26
N SER A 249 -4.34 -19.96 13.18
CA SER A 249 -4.46 -19.65 14.60
C SER A 249 -3.91 -20.79 15.45
N PRO A 250 -3.50 -20.55 16.70
CA PRO A 250 -3.06 -21.60 17.62
C PRO A 250 -4.12 -22.71 17.78
N LYS A 251 -5.40 -22.34 17.89
CA LYS A 251 -6.53 -23.28 17.99
C LYS A 251 -6.62 -24.23 16.79
N GLU A 252 -6.44 -23.71 15.56
CA GLU A 252 -6.45 -24.51 14.34
C GLU A 252 -5.22 -25.42 14.21
N ILE A 253 -4.05 -24.94 14.61
CA ILE A 253 -2.81 -25.73 14.61
C ILE A 253 -2.96 -26.89 15.62
N LYS A 254 -3.39 -26.61 16.87
CA LYS A 254 -3.62 -27.60 17.92
C LYS A 254 -4.63 -28.66 17.47
N LYS A 255 -5.76 -28.24 16.87
CA LYS A 255 -6.80 -29.14 16.38
C LYS A 255 -6.32 -30.08 15.27
N LYS A 256 -5.46 -29.61 14.37
CA LYS A 256 -4.98 -30.37 13.21
C LYS A 256 -3.63 -31.05 13.45
N GLY A 257 -2.93 -30.72 14.54
CA GLY A 257 -1.57 -31.19 14.85
C GLY A 257 -0.51 -30.73 13.85
N LYS A 258 -0.84 -29.77 12.98
CA LYS A 258 0.05 -29.23 11.96
C LYS A 258 -0.48 -27.91 11.39
N VAL A 259 0.42 -27.11 10.85
CA VAL A 259 0.05 -25.87 10.14
C VAL A 259 -0.75 -26.19 8.85
N PRO A 260 -1.77 -25.37 8.51
CA PRO A 260 -2.55 -25.55 7.29
C PRO A 260 -1.70 -25.22 6.04
N LYS A 261 -1.77 -26.05 4.99
CA LYS A 261 -1.03 -25.85 3.72
C LYS A 261 -1.93 -25.73 2.49
N ASN A 262 -3.24 -25.98 2.66
CA ASN A 262 -4.22 -25.92 1.58
C ASN A 262 -4.89 -24.55 1.60
N GLY A 263 -4.69 -23.78 0.55
CA GLY A 263 -5.21 -22.43 0.36
C GLY A 263 -4.27 -21.57 -0.49
N SER A 264 -4.66 -20.35 -0.73
CA SER A 264 -3.90 -19.39 -1.52
C SER A 264 -3.57 -18.12 -0.75
N VAL A 265 -4.44 -17.68 0.17
CA VAL A 265 -4.18 -16.49 1.00
C VAL A 265 -4.30 -16.90 2.47
N PHE A 266 -3.22 -16.73 3.20
CA PHE A 266 -3.06 -17.14 4.58
C PHE A 266 -2.97 -15.90 5.47
N PHE A 267 -3.67 -15.91 6.60
CA PHE A 267 -3.69 -14.80 7.55
C PHE A 267 -3.24 -15.28 8.92
N THR A 268 -2.30 -14.58 9.53
CA THR A 268 -1.82 -14.88 10.88
C THR A 268 -1.23 -13.64 11.54
N ILE A 269 -0.81 -13.81 12.79
CA ILE A 269 -0.05 -12.81 13.55
C ILE A 269 1.37 -13.34 13.85
N PHE A 270 2.29 -12.42 14.15
CA PHE A 270 3.69 -12.77 14.44
C PHE A 270 3.81 -13.78 15.57
N GLN A 271 3.07 -13.56 16.68
CA GLN A 271 3.10 -14.43 17.85
C GLN A 271 2.73 -15.87 17.50
N THR A 272 1.66 -16.08 16.72
CA THR A 272 1.26 -17.43 16.30
C THR A 272 2.36 -18.18 15.55
N PHE A 273 3.14 -17.46 14.75
CA PHE A 273 4.26 -18.06 14.01
C PHE A 273 5.47 -18.33 14.90
N MET A 274 5.68 -17.50 15.92
CA MET A 274 6.81 -17.63 16.86
C MET A 274 6.51 -18.55 18.05
N THR A 275 5.28 -19.07 18.18
CA THR A 275 4.97 -20.08 19.22
C THR A 275 5.65 -21.40 18.87
N ASN A 276 6.21 -22.07 19.89
CA ASN A 276 6.83 -23.38 19.74
C ASN A 276 5.80 -24.43 19.35
N ALA A 277 6.12 -25.20 18.33
CA ALA A 277 5.25 -26.28 17.81
C ALA A 277 4.89 -27.35 18.85
N ASN A 278 5.70 -27.46 19.92
CA ASN A 278 5.61 -28.51 20.94
C ASN A 278 5.20 -28.01 22.34
N GLN A 279 4.88 -26.73 22.53
CA GLN A 279 4.39 -26.21 23.81
C GLN A 279 2.89 -26.46 23.97
N GLU A 280 2.51 -27.15 25.04
CA GLU A 280 1.15 -27.19 25.55
C GLU A 280 0.92 -25.87 26.31
N GLU A 281 0.18 -24.93 25.76
CA GLU A 281 -0.30 -23.75 26.48
C GLU A 281 -1.42 -24.21 27.44
N ASP A 282 -1.26 -23.92 28.75
CA ASP A 282 -2.27 -24.16 29.78
C ASP A 282 -3.55 -23.33 29.48
N GLU A 283 -4.73 -23.92 29.70
CA GLU A 283 -6.06 -23.40 29.30
C GLU A 283 -6.56 -22.16 30.07
N GLU A 284 -5.71 -21.43 30.83
CA GLU A 284 -6.17 -20.37 31.74
C GLU A 284 -6.26 -18.95 31.18
N ASP A 285 -5.84 -18.68 29.94
CA ASP A 285 -5.76 -17.30 29.41
C ASP A 285 -6.90 -16.89 28.45
N GLU A 286 -8.17 -17.24 28.78
CA GLU A 286 -9.37 -16.69 28.09
C GLU A 286 -9.90 -15.37 28.72
N LYS A 287 -9.20 -14.76 29.66
CA LYS A 287 -9.64 -13.50 30.28
C LYS A 287 -8.61 -12.39 29.98
N ASP A 288 -9.12 -11.35 29.31
CA ASP A 288 -8.53 -10.04 29.11
C ASP A 288 -7.63 -9.86 27.88
N GLU A 289 -8.23 -9.77 26.70
CA GLU A 289 -7.60 -9.28 25.45
C GLU A 289 -7.11 -7.80 25.53
N GLU A 290 -7.32 -7.09 26.64
CA GLU A 290 -6.91 -5.69 26.81
C GLU A 290 -5.57 -5.50 27.55
N ASN A 291 -4.97 -6.54 28.16
CA ASN A 291 -3.76 -6.42 28.97
C ASN A 291 -2.57 -7.31 28.56
N GLU A 292 -2.49 -7.78 27.30
CA GLU A 292 -1.40 -8.65 26.83
C GLU A 292 -0.04 -7.93 26.59
N GLU A 293 0.21 -6.75 27.15
CA GLU A 293 1.52 -6.08 27.00
C GLU A 293 2.63 -6.61 27.94
N GLU A 294 2.35 -7.49 28.91
CA GLU A 294 3.33 -7.73 30.00
C GLU A 294 3.94 -9.13 30.15
N ASN A 295 3.57 -10.18 29.42
CA ASN A 295 4.03 -11.53 29.80
C ASN A 295 4.64 -12.41 28.70
N TYR A 296 5.58 -11.91 27.87
CA TYR A 296 6.48 -12.81 27.15
C TYR A 296 7.95 -12.40 27.31
N SER A 297 8.54 -12.87 28.43
CA SER A 297 9.99 -12.83 28.62
C SER A 297 10.66 -14.02 27.93
N ILE A 298 10.72 -14.02 26.61
CA ILE A 298 11.71 -14.86 25.92
C ILE A 298 12.97 -14.03 25.79
N ALA A 299 14.05 -14.49 26.42
CA ALA A 299 15.34 -13.80 26.45
C ALA A 299 15.82 -13.47 25.04
N ALA A 300 16.14 -12.20 24.79
CA ALA A 300 16.70 -11.74 23.53
C ALA A 300 18.12 -12.28 23.34
N GLU A 301 18.24 -13.41 22.64
CA GLU A 301 19.50 -13.83 22.03
C GLU A 301 19.41 -13.65 20.49
N PRO A 302 20.55 -13.37 19.81
CA PRO A 302 20.55 -13.12 18.36
C PRO A 302 19.96 -14.30 17.56
N ALA A 303 19.19 -14.01 16.53
CA ALA A 303 18.46 -14.98 15.67
C ALA A 303 19.30 -16.18 15.15
N ALA A 304 20.61 -16.11 15.18
CA ALA A 304 21.53 -17.17 14.75
C ALA A 304 21.52 -18.43 15.65
N LYS A 305 20.79 -18.43 16.77
CA LYS A 305 20.78 -19.55 17.74
C LYS A 305 19.48 -20.35 17.78
N TYR A 306 18.41 -19.93 17.07
CA TYR A 306 17.15 -20.65 17.11
C TYR A 306 17.09 -21.71 16.02
N ASN A 307 16.77 -22.94 16.39
CA ASN A 307 16.37 -23.96 15.41
C ASN A 307 14.98 -23.58 14.89
N THR A 308 14.88 -23.12 13.64
CA THR A 308 13.60 -22.70 13.03
C THR A 308 12.53 -23.78 13.05
N ASP A 309 12.93 -25.06 13.13
CA ASP A 309 12.02 -26.20 13.16
C ASP A 309 11.21 -26.28 14.48
N ASP A 310 11.64 -25.57 15.54
CA ASP A 310 10.95 -25.52 16.82
C ASP A 310 9.72 -24.60 16.78
N PHE A 311 9.60 -23.74 15.76
CA PHE A 311 8.52 -22.76 15.61
C PHE A 311 7.48 -23.17 14.55
N ASN A 312 6.28 -22.65 14.69
CA ASN A 312 5.19 -22.94 13.74
C ASN A 312 5.52 -22.56 12.31
N PHE A 313 6.23 -21.43 12.07
CA PHE A 313 6.63 -21.03 10.73
C PHE A 313 7.64 -21.99 10.10
N GLY A 314 8.49 -22.64 10.88
CA GLY A 314 9.47 -23.63 10.42
C GLY A 314 8.84 -24.90 9.82
N GLN A 315 7.56 -25.17 10.11
CA GLN A 315 6.81 -26.28 9.50
C GLN A 315 6.49 -26.06 8.02
N TYR A 316 6.66 -24.83 7.51
CA TYR A 316 6.52 -24.51 6.09
C TYR A 316 7.87 -24.56 5.37
N PRO A 317 7.94 -25.11 4.15
CA PRO A 317 9.12 -24.94 3.30
C PRO A 317 9.46 -23.47 3.09
N LYS A 318 10.75 -23.14 2.96
CA LYS A 318 11.22 -21.77 2.76
C LYS A 318 10.62 -21.07 1.52
N ASP A 319 10.29 -21.85 0.49
CA ASP A 319 9.69 -21.41 -0.77
C ASP A 319 8.17 -21.63 -0.82
N PHE A 320 7.53 -21.80 0.34
CA PHE A 320 6.09 -22.08 0.40
C PHE A 320 5.24 -20.88 -0.03
N PHE A 321 5.60 -19.68 0.44
CA PHE A 321 4.91 -18.45 0.09
C PHE A 321 5.60 -17.76 -1.09
N ASP A 322 4.80 -17.17 -1.99
CA ASP A 322 5.28 -16.36 -3.10
C ASP A 322 5.35 -14.87 -2.74
N LEU A 323 4.42 -14.41 -1.88
CA LEU A 323 4.35 -13.04 -1.38
C LEU A 323 4.02 -13.05 0.11
N ILE A 324 4.69 -12.19 0.85
CA ILE A 324 4.36 -11.87 2.24
C ILE A 324 4.00 -10.40 2.34
N ILE A 325 2.80 -10.11 2.84
CA ILE A 325 2.34 -8.75 3.14
C ILE A 325 2.40 -8.56 4.65
N ILE A 326 3.14 -7.56 5.09
CA ILE A 326 3.37 -7.26 6.51
C ILE A 326 2.68 -5.95 6.83
N ASP A 327 1.61 -6.02 7.63
CA ASP A 327 0.91 -4.82 8.08
C ASP A 327 1.58 -4.24 9.33
N GLU A 328 1.68 -2.92 9.38
CA GLU A 328 2.35 -2.13 10.43
C GLU A 328 3.79 -2.60 10.70
N CYS A 329 4.56 -2.83 9.63
CA CYS A 329 5.93 -3.36 9.67
C CYS A 329 6.95 -2.51 10.45
N HIS A 330 6.55 -1.35 10.99
CA HIS A 330 7.35 -0.50 11.87
C HIS A 330 7.17 -0.85 13.36
N ARG A 331 6.15 -1.65 13.71
CA ARG A 331 5.90 -2.07 15.08
C ARG A 331 6.81 -3.23 15.45
N GLY A 332 7.44 -3.11 16.59
CA GLY A 332 8.35 -4.05 17.16
C GLY A 332 9.36 -3.28 17.99
N GLY A 333 9.44 -3.50 19.31
CA GLY A 333 10.56 -3.08 20.12
C GLY A 333 11.80 -3.88 19.75
N SER A 334 12.98 -3.53 20.26
CA SER A 334 14.25 -4.20 19.97
C SER A 334 14.25 -5.72 20.18
N ARG A 335 13.28 -6.25 20.96
CA ARG A 335 13.07 -7.69 21.18
C ARG A 335 12.20 -8.32 20.07
N ASP A 336 11.18 -7.61 19.59
CA ASP A 336 10.27 -8.11 18.56
C ASP A 336 10.89 -8.07 17.16
N GLU A 337 11.85 -7.18 16.92
CA GLU A 337 12.56 -7.08 15.63
C GLU A 337 13.37 -8.33 15.30
N SER A 338 13.95 -8.99 16.28
CA SER A 338 14.65 -10.26 16.07
C SER A 338 13.69 -11.37 15.63
N SER A 339 12.46 -11.33 16.13
CA SER A 339 11.45 -12.36 15.91
C SER A 339 10.84 -12.31 14.51
N TRP A 340 10.36 -11.14 14.06
CA TRP A 340 9.80 -11.05 12.72
C TRP A 340 10.87 -11.18 11.63
N ARG A 341 12.12 -10.75 11.90
CA ARG A 341 13.25 -10.97 10.99
C ARG A 341 13.49 -12.45 10.73
N ALA A 342 13.43 -13.30 11.76
CA ALA A 342 13.60 -14.74 11.62
C ALA A 342 12.55 -15.34 10.66
N ILE A 343 11.28 -14.89 10.75
CA ILE A 343 10.22 -15.29 9.81
C ILE A 343 10.56 -14.84 8.38
N MET A 344 10.99 -13.56 8.23
CA MET A 344 11.32 -13.01 6.91
C MET A 344 12.56 -13.67 6.29
N GLU A 345 13.55 -13.99 7.09
CA GLU A 345 14.76 -14.70 6.65
C GLU A 345 14.46 -16.14 6.25
N HIS A 346 13.59 -16.82 7.00
CA HIS A 346 13.14 -18.17 6.66
C HIS A 346 12.45 -18.18 5.28
N PHE A 347 11.55 -17.23 5.04
CA PHE A 347 10.84 -17.09 3.78
C PHE A 347 11.52 -16.11 2.80
N SER A 348 12.85 -15.99 2.87
CA SER A 348 13.61 -15.08 2.01
C SER A 348 13.40 -15.23 0.50
N PRO A 349 12.97 -16.40 -0.05
CA PRO A 349 12.60 -16.49 -1.47
C PRO A 349 11.34 -15.70 -1.84
N ALA A 350 10.41 -15.48 -0.88
CA ALA A 350 9.18 -14.75 -1.13
C ALA A 350 9.43 -13.25 -1.35
N VAL A 351 8.63 -12.62 -2.22
CA VAL A 351 8.56 -11.16 -2.26
C VAL A 351 7.93 -10.65 -0.96
N GLN A 352 8.50 -9.63 -0.35
CA GLN A 352 8.10 -9.11 0.95
C GLN A 352 7.65 -7.65 0.81
N LEU A 353 6.38 -7.39 1.10
CA LEU A 353 5.75 -6.08 1.03
C LEU A 353 5.43 -5.56 2.43
N GLY A 354 6.16 -4.57 2.90
CA GLY A 354 5.87 -3.84 4.13
C GLY A 354 4.85 -2.73 3.90
N LEU A 355 3.86 -2.64 4.78
CA LEU A 355 2.88 -1.56 4.85
C LEU A 355 3.06 -0.82 6.17
N THR A 356 3.20 0.50 6.13
CA THR A 356 3.31 1.31 7.35
C THR A 356 2.81 2.74 7.16
N ALA A 357 2.35 3.35 8.24
CA ALA A 357 2.05 4.79 8.26
C ALA A 357 3.27 5.61 8.70
N THR A 358 4.14 5.05 9.51
CA THR A 358 5.25 5.71 10.22
C THR A 358 6.50 4.83 10.16
N PRO A 359 7.24 4.84 9.04
CA PRO A 359 8.48 4.09 8.96
C PRO A 359 9.49 4.64 9.98
N LYS A 360 10.15 3.74 10.71
CA LYS A 360 11.18 4.11 11.69
C LYS A 360 12.54 4.31 11.01
N ARG A 361 13.33 5.24 11.56
CA ARG A 361 14.74 5.49 11.20
C ARG A 361 15.63 5.51 12.46
N ASP A 362 15.33 4.65 13.41
CA ASP A 362 16.07 4.57 14.68
C ASP A 362 17.23 3.57 14.59
N ILE A 363 18.28 3.80 15.42
CA ILE A 363 19.52 3.00 15.45
C ILE A 363 19.24 1.50 15.71
N ASN A 364 18.13 1.17 16.34
CA ASN A 364 17.77 -0.19 16.74
C ASN A 364 16.71 -0.86 15.84
N GLY A 365 16.27 -0.23 14.75
CA GLY A 365 15.23 -0.78 13.90
C GLY A 365 14.90 0.12 12.74
N ASP A 366 15.70 0.09 11.68
CA ASP A 366 15.44 0.88 10.48
C ASP A 366 14.61 0.07 9.48
N THR A 367 13.35 0.48 9.32
CA THR A 367 12.45 -0.08 8.30
C THR A 367 13.03 0.07 6.89
N TYR A 368 13.78 1.14 6.66
CA TYR A 368 14.41 1.42 5.37
C TYR A 368 15.62 0.54 5.10
N ASP A 369 16.38 0.16 6.14
CA ASP A 369 17.51 -0.75 6.00
C ASP A 369 17.06 -2.13 5.50
N TYR A 370 15.85 -2.55 5.89
CA TYR A 370 15.32 -3.83 5.48
C TYR A 370 14.61 -3.79 4.12
N PHE A 371 13.69 -2.84 3.91
CA PHE A 371 12.84 -2.79 2.73
C PHE A 371 13.37 -1.88 1.62
N GLY A 372 14.32 -1.00 1.92
CA GLY A 372 14.74 0.08 1.04
C GLY A 372 13.78 1.28 1.08
N GLU A 373 14.00 2.23 0.18
CA GLU A 373 13.12 3.39 0.02
C GLU A 373 11.73 2.96 -0.46
N PRO A 374 10.66 3.64 0.01
CA PRO A 374 9.30 3.30 -0.38
C PRO A 374 9.10 3.38 -1.89
N VAL A 375 8.48 2.36 -2.48
CA VAL A 375 8.06 2.40 -3.89
C VAL A 375 6.95 3.41 -4.13
N TYR A 376 6.19 3.74 -3.08
CA TYR A 376 5.20 4.82 -3.09
C TYR A 376 4.93 5.33 -1.66
N SER A 377 4.71 6.65 -1.54
CA SER A 377 4.39 7.32 -0.28
C SER A 377 3.16 8.20 -0.44
N TYR A 378 2.22 8.11 0.51
CA TYR A 378 1.08 9.01 0.62
C TYR A 378 0.92 9.45 2.08
N LYS A 379 1.38 10.66 2.36
CA LYS A 379 1.51 11.19 3.71
C LYS A 379 0.17 11.69 4.25
N LEU A 380 0.07 11.83 5.57
CA LEU A 380 -1.11 12.40 6.24
C LEU A 380 -1.46 13.80 5.69
N LYS A 381 -0.45 14.64 5.43
CA LYS A 381 -0.63 15.97 4.85
C LYS A 381 -1.31 15.90 3.47
N ASP A 382 -0.91 14.94 2.63
CA ASP A 382 -1.48 14.76 1.30
C ASP A 382 -2.95 14.35 1.41
N GLY A 383 -3.25 13.37 2.28
CA GLY A 383 -4.62 12.92 2.53
C GLY A 383 -5.55 14.01 3.08
N ILE A 384 -5.04 14.91 3.92
CA ILE A 384 -5.79 16.07 4.43
C ILE A 384 -5.99 17.09 3.31
N ASN A 385 -4.97 17.42 2.52
CA ASN A 385 -5.06 18.38 1.43
C ASN A 385 -6.01 17.91 0.33
N ASP A 386 -5.99 16.62 0.02
CA ASP A 386 -6.90 16.01 -0.95
C ASP A 386 -8.33 15.81 -0.41
N GLY A 387 -8.51 15.99 0.90
CA GLY A 387 -9.81 15.85 1.58
C GLY A 387 -10.27 14.42 1.78
N PHE A 388 -9.38 13.45 1.70
CA PHE A 388 -9.66 12.05 2.03
C PHE A 388 -9.49 11.76 3.52
N LEU A 389 -8.63 12.52 4.19
CA LEU A 389 -8.42 12.46 5.64
C LEU A 389 -8.90 13.76 6.31
N THR A 390 -9.33 13.63 7.56
CA THR A 390 -9.81 14.76 8.34
C THR A 390 -8.64 15.52 8.95
N PRO A 391 -8.61 16.86 8.89
CA PRO A 391 -7.62 17.64 9.61
C PRO A 391 -7.83 17.50 11.12
N PHE A 392 -6.75 17.50 11.86
CA PHE A 392 -6.76 17.44 13.33
C PHE A 392 -6.20 18.74 13.92
N LYS A 393 -6.54 19.00 15.18
CA LYS A 393 -5.91 20.04 15.99
C LYS A 393 -5.10 19.36 17.08
N VAL A 394 -3.85 19.74 17.20
CA VAL A 394 -3.01 19.37 18.33
C VAL A 394 -3.33 20.35 19.46
N LYS A 395 -3.66 19.83 20.64
CA LYS A 395 -3.71 20.59 21.87
C LYS A 395 -2.61 19.99 22.76
N GLU A 396 -1.57 20.75 22.96
CA GLU A 396 -0.56 20.41 23.93
C GLU A 396 -1.18 20.58 25.33
N ILE A 397 -1.09 19.56 26.14
CA ILE A 397 -1.49 19.58 27.54
C ILE A 397 -0.20 19.25 28.28
N SER A 398 0.42 20.27 28.88
CA SER A 398 1.47 20.06 29.86
C SER A 398 0.83 19.69 31.17
N THR A 399 1.34 18.67 31.81
CA THR A 399 0.98 18.29 33.17
C THR A 399 2.01 18.85 34.13
N THR A 400 1.67 18.97 35.39
CA THR A 400 2.63 19.38 36.43
C THR A 400 3.80 18.39 36.55
N ILE A 401 3.61 17.16 36.08
CA ILE A 401 4.65 16.12 36.03
C ILE A 401 5.67 16.42 34.92
N ASP A 402 5.22 16.94 33.76
CA ASP A 402 6.10 17.28 32.63
C ASP A 402 7.02 18.48 32.96
N GLU A 403 6.61 19.34 33.87
CA GLU A 403 7.35 20.53 34.30
C GLU A 403 8.11 20.29 35.64
N TYR A 404 7.86 19.16 36.29
CA TYR A 404 8.43 18.87 37.59
C TYR A 404 9.83 18.26 37.43
N VAL A 405 10.81 18.96 38.02
CA VAL A 405 12.18 18.43 38.16
C VAL A 405 12.37 18.19 39.65
N HIS A 406 12.43 16.93 40.04
CA HIS A 406 12.66 16.55 41.41
C HIS A 406 14.08 16.95 41.86
N THR A 407 14.17 17.70 42.94
CA THR A 407 15.43 18.05 43.57
C THR A 407 15.52 17.40 44.95
N SER A 408 16.74 17.01 45.35
CA SER A 408 16.96 16.35 46.64
C SER A 408 16.46 17.23 47.80
N GLY A 409 15.45 16.75 48.52
CA GLY A 409 14.80 17.46 49.62
C GLY A 409 13.34 17.91 49.35
N ASP A 410 12.85 17.71 48.15
CA ASP A 410 11.45 17.95 47.86
C ASP A 410 10.54 16.89 48.49
N GLU A 411 9.47 17.31 49.17
CA GLU A 411 8.44 16.40 49.66
C GLU A 411 7.47 16.09 48.52
N VAL A 412 7.31 14.81 48.21
CA VAL A 412 6.36 14.33 47.20
C VAL A 412 5.23 13.60 47.90
N ASP A 413 3.98 14.10 47.71
CA ASP A 413 2.79 13.42 48.19
C ASP A 413 2.48 12.20 47.31
N GLY A 414 2.45 11.01 47.91
CA GLY A 414 2.10 9.75 47.24
C GLY A 414 2.32 8.54 48.13
N GLU A 415 1.72 7.42 47.78
CA GLU A 415 1.99 6.13 48.43
C GLU A 415 3.28 5.52 47.88
N ILE A 416 4.25 5.26 48.75
CA ILE A 416 5.49 4.57 48.38
C ILE A 416 5.28 3.06 48.56
N GLU A 417 5.58 2.27 47.55
CA GLU A 417 5.56 0.80 47.66
C GLU A 417 6.53 0.34 48.77
N GLU A 418 6.02 -0.49 49.67
CA GLU A 418 6.80 -0.99 50.81
C GLU A 418 8.08 -1.70 50.34
N GLY A 419 9.25 -1.18 50.79
CA GLY A 419 10.56 -1.76 50.46
C GLY A 419 11.28 -1.19 49.22
N LYS A 420 10.71 -0.19 48.52
CA LYS A 420 11.39 0.53 47.45
C LYS A 420 11.95 1.87 47.91
N THR A 421 13.16 2.18 47.49
CA THR A 421 13.79 3.51 47.62
C THR A 421 13.91 4.08 46.20
N TYR A 422 13.38 5.27 45.99
CA TYR A 422 13.46 5.97 44.73
C TYR A 422 14.61 6.98 44.73
N SER A 423 15.39 7.02 43.68
CA SER A 423 16.45 7.99 43.47
C SER A 423 15.94 9.21 42.68
N GLU A 424 16.66 10.32 42.75
CA GLU A 424 16.38 11.51 41.95
C GLU A 424 16.24 11.20 40.44
N SER A 425 17.02 10.22 39.96
CA SER A 425 16.94 9.77 38.55
C SER A 425 15.68 8.97 38.23
N ASP A 426 14.98 8.40 39.21
CA ASP A 426 13.75 7.65 38.98
C ASP A 426 12.58 8.58 38.77
N PHE A 427 12.56 9.75 39.43
CA PHE A 427 11.53 10.78 39.25
C PHE A 427 11.73 11.63 37.99
N ASN A 428 12.93 11.76 37.46
CA ASN A 428 13.26 12.56 36.30
C ASN A 428 13.33 11.73 34.99
N ARG A 429 12.80 10.51 34.98
CA ARG A 429 12.89 9.55 33.88
C ARG A 429 11.58 9.39 33.09
N ILE A 430 10.66 10.33 33.21
CA ILE A 430 9.38 10.31 32.50
C ILE A 430 9.49 11.03 31.16
#